data_41bf2ff2304dbdaff6bf48123e1870cf
#
_entry.id   41bf2ff2304dbdaff6bf48123e1870cf
#
_cell.length_a   1.000
_cell.length_b   1.000
_cell.length_c   1.000
_cell.angle_alpha   90.00
_cell.angle_beta   90.00
_cell.angle_gamma   90.00
#
_symmetry.space_group_name_H-M   'P 1'
#
loop_
_entity.id
_entity.type
_entity.pdbx_description
1 polymer ?
#
loop_
_entity_poly.entity_id
_entity_poly.type
_entity_poly.pdbx_seq_one_letter_code
_entity_poly.pdbx_strand_id
1 'polypeptide(L)'
;MQNKVRNSNMELLRIFSMIIIVLSHYVYHGGLLEQEFSTNQIFAQLLKMGGKLGVTCFVFISAYYLIEAEFKSKNIFKLIFQISFYAVILIIIKLVMTGSISGTESVESIFAPIYNVYWFPTAYIGMYLVFPLINIIINKYNQACLKLVLLLTVPFSIIHFLFIGSDFLYSNLTWFLYLYLWGGVFRKCDMQKVEKKSTVIAILCACLIWVSSIGMTLIGLKTANNTILSHAGYCADITSPLVIACAIGVFFTFKKLDIGCNRIINSIAKLTFPVYLLHDNPYFRQVFWKDIVRVEKFYDANFLILLLHMATVVVGLFVAASIVEWCRIRMEKLLFTSNYLNRVIDKIDKVYL
;
A
#
# COMPACT_ATOMS: atom_id res chain seq x y z
N MET A 1 0.19 -29.03 -14.36
CA MET A 1 0.57 -27.82 -13.60
C MET A 1 0.53 -28.18 -12.12
N GLN A 2 1.69 -28.32 -11.48
CA GLN A 2 1.73 -28.51 -10.03
C GLN A 2 1.12 -27.26 -9.38
N ASN A 3 0.07 -27.43 -8.57
CA ASN A 3 -0.45 -26.37 -7.72
C ASN A 3 0.71 -25.92 -6.80
N LYS A 4 1.37 -24.82 -7.14
CA LYS A 4 2.38 -24.22 -6.29
C LYS A 4 1.69 -23.90 -4.96
N VAL A 5 2.00 -24.65 -3.92
CA VAL A 5 1.44 -24.47 -2.57
C VAL A 5 1.76 -23.03 -2.16
N ARG A 6 0.71 -22.24 -1.93
CA ARG A 6 0.83 -20.80 -1.61
C ARG A 6 1.35 -20.66 -0.19
N ASN A 7 2.53 -20.09 -0.02
CA ASN A 7 3.12 -19.89 1.30
C ASN A 7 2.39 -18.73 2.03
N SER A 8 1.84 -19.02 3.21
CA SER A 8 0.97 -18.10 3.94
C SER A 8 1.72 -17.01 4.70
N ASN A 9 3.04 -17.12 4.86
CA ASN A 9 3.83 -16.07 5.52
C ASN A 9 3.79 -14.73 4.78
N MET A 10 3.90 -14.76 3.43
CA MET A 10 3.81 -13.54 2.61
C MET A 10 2.37 -13.03 2.49
N GLU A 11 1.38 -13.92 2.56
CA GLU A 11 -0.02 -13.52 2.65
C GLU A 11 -0.34 -12.86 4.01
N LEU A 12 0.28 -13.34 5.09
CA LEU A 12 0.19 -12.69 6.40
C LEU A 12 0.84 -11.30 6.38
N LEU A 13 1.97 -11.13 5.67
CA LEU A 13 2.57 -9.80 5.46
C LEU A 13 1.61 -8.85 4.70
N ARG A 14 0.86 -9.34 3.71
CA ARG A 14 -0.18 -8.53 3.02
C ARG A 14 -1.27 -8.06 3.98
N ILE A 15 -1.76 -8.96 4.83
CA ILE A 15 -2.77 -8.63 5.85
C ILE A 15 -2.21 -7.58 6.81
N PHE A 16 -1.02 -7.83 7.37
CA PHE A 16 -0.35 -6.89 8.26
C PHE A 16 -0.18 -5.51 7.61
N SER A 17 0.32 -5.47 6.38
CA SER A 17 0.51 -4.22 5.62
C SER A 17 -0.81 -3.47 5.43
N MET A 18 -1.92 -4.17 5.15
CA MET A 18 -3.21 -3.53 5.00
C MET A 18 -3.75 -3.00 6.33
N ILE A 19 -3.59 -3.74 7.41
CA ILE A 19 -3.99 -3.28 8.75
C ILE A 19 -3.28 -1.98 9.11
N ILE A 20 -1.96 -1.91 8.95
CA ILE A 20 -1.21 -0.69 9.27
C ILE A 20 -1.53 0.48 8.33
N ILE A 21 -1.91 0.22 7.05
CA ILE A 21 -2.42 1.24 6.13
C ILE A 21 -3.76 1.79 6.63
N VAL A 22 -4.71 0.92 6.98
CA VAL A 22 -6.02 1.34 7.51
C VAL A 22 -5.86 2.17 8.78
N LEU A 23 -5.01 1.74 9.70
CA LEU A 23 -4.73 2.47 10.94
C LEU A 23 -4.06 3.82 10.68
N SER A 24 -3.16 3.91 9.70
CA SER A 24 -2.58 5.17 9.27
C SER A 24 -3.62 6.11 8.65
N HIS A 25 -4.54 5.60 7.84
CA HIS A 25 -5.62 6.39 7.26
C HIS A 25 -6.66 6.81 8.31
N TYR A 26 -6.91 5.97 9.32
CA TYR A 26 -7.75 6.31 10.47
C TYR A 26 -7.24 7.59 11.17
N VAL A 27 -5.94 7.65 11.45
CA VAL A 27 -5.37 8.81 12.16
C VAL A 27 -5.18 10.02 11.25
N TYR A 28 -4.90 9.81 9.97
CA TYR A 28 -4.65 10.88 8.99
C TYR A 28 -5.96 11.49 8.46
N HIS A 29 -6.84 10.67 7.88
CA HIS A 29 -8.10 11.14 7.31
C HIS A 29 -9.19 11.37 8.35
N GLY A 30 -9.06 10.73 9.52
CA GLY A 30 -9.93 10.97 10.66
C GLY A 30 -9.60 12.23 11.46
N GLY A 31 -8.47 12.91 11.18
CA GLY A 31 -8.09 14.17 11.84
C GLY A 31 -7.51 14.03 13.24
N LEU A 32 -7.16 12.80 13.70
CA LEU A 32 -6.59 12.60 15.04
C LEU A 32 -5.17 13.20 15.18
N LEU A 33 -4.42 13.30 14.07
CA LEU A 33 -3.09 13.91 14.05
C LEU A 33 -3.10 15.43 14.25
N GLU A 34 -4.23 16.07 13.98
CA GLU A 34 -4.42 17.53 14.06
C GLU A 34 -4.88 17.99 15.47
N GLN A 35 -5.10 17.02 16.37
CA GLN A 35 -5.57 17.30 17.73
C GLN A 35 -4.43 17.76 18.64
N GLU A 36 -4.81 18.36 19.79
CA GLU A 36 -3.87 18.75 20.82
C GLU A 36 -3.00 17.59 21.30
N PHE A 37 -1.82 17.92 21.80
CA PHE A 37 -0.86 16.93 22.26
C PHE A 37 -1.40 16.15 23.45
N SER A 38 -1.64 14.86 23.23
CA SER A 38 -2.21 13.93 24.19
C SER A 38 -1.63 12.54 23.98
N THR A 39 -1.92 11.60 24.87
CA THR A 39 -1.54 10.19 24.69
C THR A 39 -2.09 9.63 23.38
N ASN A 40 -3.34 9.97 23.04
CA ASN A 40 -3.97 9.53 21.79
C ASN A 40 -3.27 10.12 20.57
N GLN A 41 -2.87 11.39 20.62
CA GLN A 41 -2.16 12.05 19.54
C GLN A 41 -0.73 11.51 19.36
N ILE A 42 0.00 11.22 20.45
CA ILE A 42 1.31 10.54 20.39
C ILE A 42 1.16 9.18 19.72
N PHE A 43 0.15 8.40 20.12
CA PHE A 43 -0.13 7.11 19.51
C PHE A 43 -0.50 7.23 18.03
N ALA A 44 -1.28 8.25 17.64
CA ALA A 44 -1.59 8.54 16.26
C ALA A 44 -0.34 8.80 15.42
N GLN A 45 0.64 9.52 15.96
CA GLN A 45 1.93 9.73 15.28
C GLN A 45 2.71 8.43 15.05
N LEU A 46 2.65 7.48 15.99
CA LEU A 46 3.25 6.16 15.81
C LEU A 46 2.58 5.39 14.66
N LEU A 47 1.26 5.51 14.50
CA LEU A 47 0.50 4.84 13.45
C LEU A 47 0.69 5.49 12.07
N LYS A 48 1.03 6.78 12.00
CA LYS A 48 1.19 7.53 10.74
C LYS A 48 2.14 6.85 9.76
N MET A 49 3.28 6.32 10.23
CA MET A 49 4.25 5.65 9.36
C MET A 49 3.71 4.36 8.72
N GLY A 50 2.69 3.76 9.32
CA GLY A 50 2.11 2.48 8.86
C GLY A 50 1.64 2.53 7.42
N GLY A 51 1.08 3.66 6.95
CA GLY A 51 0.64 3.83 5.58
C GLY A 51 1.77 3.66 4.58
N LYS A 52 2.87 4.38 4.78
CA LYS A 52 4.02 4.35 3.87
C LYS A 52 4.79 3.04 3.93
N LEU A 53 5.00 2.51 5.14
CA LEU A 53 5.59 1.20 5.36
C LEU A 53 4.76 0.08 4.71
N GLY A 54 3.45 0.08 4.90
CA GLY A 54 2.56 -0.92 4.33
C GLY A 54 2.56 -0.92 2.81
N VAL A 55 2.49 0.26 2.17
CA VAL A 55 2.60 0.41 0.71
C VAL A 55 3.92 -0.16 0.19
N THR A 56 5.05 0.19 0.83
CA THR A 56 6.37 -0.32 0.44
C THR A 56 6.44 -1.84 0.54
N CYS A 57 5.90 -2.44 1.62
CA CYS A 57 5.81 -3.90 1.76
C CYS A 57 4.94 -4.54 0.67
N PHE A 58 3.80 -3.94 0.30
CA PHE A 58 2.96 -4.43 -0.80
C PHE A 58 3.70 -4.48 -2.13
N VAL A 59 4.46 -3.43 -2.45
CA VAL A 59 5.26 -3.40 -3.68
C VAL A 59 6.37 -4.46 -3.63
N PHE A 60 7.05 -4.61 -2.49
CA PHE A 60 8.08 -5.64 -2.31
C PHE A 60 7.52 -7.06 -2.49
N ILE A 61 6.37 -7.37 -1.90
CA ILE A 61 5.72 -8.67 -2.09
C ILE A 61 5.40 -8.90 -3.58
N SER A 62 4.79 -7.91 -4.22
CA SER A 62 4.40 -8.01 -5.63
C SER A 62 5.62 -8.19 -6.52
N ALA A 63 6.65 -7.36 -6.35
CA ALA A 63 7.90 -7.45 -7.10
C ALA A 63 8.57 -8.81 -6.93
N TYR A 64 8.73 -9.29 -5.69
CA TYR A 64 9.36 -10.57 -5.39
C TYR A 64 8.76 -11.75 -6.16
N TYR A 65 7.43 -11.76 -6.34
CA TYR A 65 6.75 -12.81 -7.09
C TYR A 65 6.72 -12.56 -8.59
N LEU A 66 6.65 -11.30 -9.03
CA LEU A 66 6.62 -10.95 -10.45
C LEU A 66 7.96 -11.19 -11.17
N ILE A 67 9.10 -11.23 -10.44
CA ILE A 67 10.42 -11.55 -11.03
C ILE A 67 10.42 -12.89 -11.78
N GLU A 68 9.64 -13.85 -11.34
CA GLU A 68 9.53 -15.18 -11.96
C GLU A 68 8.17 -15.43 -12.60
N ALA A 69 7.37 -14.40 -12.77
CA ALA A 69 6.05 -14.51 -13.35
C ALA A 69 6.09 -14.19 -14.86
N GLU A 70 5.19 -14.84 -15.59
CA GLU A 70 4.87 -14.47 -16.97
C GLU A 70 3.87 -13.32 -17.00
N PHE A 71 4.01 -12.45 -18.00
CA PHE A 71 3.03 -11.41 -18.25
C PHE A 71 1.70 -12.02 -18.70
N LYS A 72 0.60 -11.46 -18.19
CA LYS A 72 -0.76 -11.85 -18.61
C LYS A 72 -1.62 -10.60 -18.65
N SER A 73 -1.98 -10.14 -19.83
CA SER A 73 -2.82 -8.95 -20.02
C SER A 73 -4.18 -9.11 -19.33
N LYS A 74 -4.69 -10.33 -19.22
CA LYS A 74 -5.91 -10.64 -18.48
C LYS A 74 -5.90 -10.13 -17.04
N ASN A 75 -4.74 -10.12 -16.37
CA ASN A 75 -4.62 -9.62 -15.01
C ASN A 75 -4.82 -8.10 -14.94
N ILE A 76 -4.35 -7.37 -15.97
CA ILE A 76 -4.58 -5.92 -16.07
C ILE A 76 -6.05 -5.61 -16.26
N PHE A 77 -6.73 -6.30 -17.20
CA PHE A 77 -8.17 -6.09 -17.42
C PHE A 77 -9.00 -6.38 -16.17
N LYS A 78 -8.66 -7.43 -15.44
CA LYS A 78 -9.31 -7.75 -14.17
C LYS A 78 -9.06 -6.68 -13.10
N LEU A 79 -7.84 -6.17 -13.03
CA LEU A 79 -7.47 -5.11 -12.09
C LEU A 79 -8.20 -3.80 -12.42
N ILE A 80 -8.23 -3.39 -13.71
CA ILE A 80 -8.99 -2.22 -14.18
C ILE A 80 -10.47 -2.38 -13.82
N PHE A 81 -11.07 -3.52 -14.14
CA PHE A 81 -12.46 -3.80 -13.79
C PHE A 81 -12.71 -3.70 -12.28
N GLN A 82 -11.83 -4.28 -11.46
CA GLN A 82 -11.97 -4.23 -10.00
C GLN A 82 -11.92 -2.78 -9.49
N ILE A 83 -10.95 -1.99 -9.94
CA ILE A 83 -10.80 -0.59 -9.52
C ILE A 83 -12.04 0.23 -9.88
N SER A 84 -12.49 0.16 -11.14
CA SER A 84 -13.68 0.89 -11.61
C SER A 84 -14.95 0.42 -10.92
N PHE A 85 -15.10 -0.90 -10.69
CA PHE A 85 -16.25 -1.46 -9.97
C PHE A 85 -16.38 -0.87 -8.55
N TYR A 86 -15.28 -0.81 -7.79
CA TYR A 86 -15.29 -0.23 -6.46
C TYR A 86 -15.53 1.28 -6.48
N ALA A 87 -14.90 2.00 -7.42
CA ALA A 87 -15.12 3.44 -7.57
C ALA A 87 -16.59 3.76 -7.87
N VAL A 88 -17.24 3.02 -8.80
CA VAL A 88 -18.65 3.21 -9.15
C VAL A 88 -19.58 2.87 -7.98
N ILE A 89 -19.35 1.79 -7.25
CA ILE A 89 -20.17 1.47 -6.07
C ILE A 89 -20.07 2.58 -5.02
N LEU A 90 -18.86 3.08 -4.75
CA LEU A 90 -18.66 4.09 -3.72
C LEU A 90 -19.26 5.44 -4.10
N ILE A 91 -19.25 5.82 -5.40
CA ILE A 91 -19.91 7.06 -5.82
C ILE A 91 -21.44 6.93 -5.75
N ILE A 92 -22.00 5.74 -5.99
CA ILE A 92 -23.45 5.47 -5.79
C ILE A 92 -23.80 5.57 -4.30
N ILE A 93 -22.99 4.98 -3.41
CA ILE A 93 -23.19 5.08 -1.96
C ILE A 93 -23.11 6.55 -1.52
N LYS A 94 -22.13 7.32 -2.02
CA LYS A 94 -22.02 8.76 -1.77
C LYS A 94 -23.30 9.49 -2.18
N LEU A 95 -23.81 9.22 -3.40
CA LEU A 95 -25.05 9.84 -3.88
C LEU A 95 -26.22 9.57 -2.95
N VAL A 96 -26.38 8.32 -2.50
CA VAL A 96 -27.45 7.94 -1.57
C VAL A 96 -27.32 8.63 -0.22
N MET A 97 -26.08 8.78 0.29
CA MET A 97 -25.84 9.36 1.62
C MET A 97 -25.91 10.90 1.62
N THR A 98 -25.40 11.54 0.56
CA THR A 98 -25.24 13.01 0.53
C THR A 98 -26.25 13.71 -0.37
N GLY A 99 -27.00 12.96 -1.19
CA GLY A 99 -27.96 13.47 -2.17
C GLY A 99 -27.30 14.14 -3.40
N SER A 100 -25.97 14.21 -3.49
CA SER A 100 -25.27 14.90 -4.57
C SER A 100 -23.96 14.24 -4.98
N ILE A 101 -23.70 14.21 -6.28
CA ILE A 101 -22.42 13.87 -6.90
C ILE A 101 -22.20 14.80 -8.11
N SER A 102 -20.94 15.07 -8.47
CA SER A 102 -20.67 15.78 -9.70
C SER A 102 -20.64 14.85 -10.92
N GLY A 103 -20.93 15.39 -12.12
CA GLY A 103 -20.78 14.65 -13.37
C GLY A 103 -19.33 14.19 -13.59
N THR A 104 -18.36 15.03 -13.20
CA THR A 104 -16.93 14.71 -13.26
C THR A 104 -16.59 13.50 -12.40
N GLU A 105 -17.00 13.48 -11.12
CA GLU A 105 -16.78 12.35 -10.21
C GLU A 105 -17.37 11.05 -10.77
N SER A 106 -18.52 11.12 -11.45
CA SER A 106 -19.17 9.97 -12.07
C SER A 106 -18.34 9.39 -13.22
N VAL A 107 -17.90 10.25 -14.16
CA VAL A 107 -17.07 9.83 -15.31
C VAL A 107 -15.72 9.30 -14.83
N GLU A 108 -15.06 9.99 -13.90
CA GLU A 108 -13.78 9.59 -13.36
C GLU A 108 -13.87 8.27 -12.58
N SER A 109 -15.00 8.00 -11.91
CA SER A 109 -15.21 6.71 -11.22
C SER A 109 -15.36 5.53 -12.18
N ILE A 110 -15.99 5.75 -13.36
CA ILE A 110 -16.10 4.70 -14.40
C ILE A 110 -14.72 4.37 -14.99
N PHE A 111 -13.91 5.38 -15.23
CA PHE A 111 -12.58 5.26 -15.81
C PHE A 111 -11.47 5.46 -14.75
N ALA A 112 -11.69 4.98 -13.54
CA ALA A 112 -10.88 5.28 -12.37
C ALA A 112 -9.36 5.11 -12.54
N PRO A 113 -8.82 4.08 -13.22
CA PRO A 113 -7.38 3.99 -13.46
C PRO A 113 -6.84 5.05 -14.43
N ILE A 114 -7.64 5.48 -15.41
CA ILE A 114 -7.23 6.48 -16.43
C ILE A 114 -7.12 7.86 -15.79
N TYR A 115 -8.07 8.22 -14.94
CA TYR A 115 -8.08 9.49 -14.22
C TYR A 115 -7.28 9.47 -12.92
N ASN A 116 -6.51 8.39 -12.66
CA ASN A 116 -5.70 8.26 -11.45
C ASN A 116 -6.47 8.49 -10.14
N VAL A 117 -7.75 8.06 -10.11
CA VAL A 117 -8.58 8.18 -8.90
C VAL A 117 -7.91 7.52 -7.70
N TYR A 118 -7.26 6.39 -7.92
CA TYR A 118 -6.43 5.74 -6.90
C TYR A 118 -4.97 5.71 -7.37
N TRP A 119 -4.13 6.50 -6.75
CA TRP A 119 -2.72 6.62 -7.13
C TRP A 119 -1.94 5.30 -7.10
N PHE A 120 -2.16 4.47 -6.05
CA PHE A 120 -1.44 3.20 -5.87
C PHE A 120 -1.74 2.19 -6.98
N PRO A 121 -3.01 1.82 -7.28
CA PRO A 121 -3.31 0.90 -8.36
C PRO A 121 -2.89 1.41 -9.74
N THR A 122 -2.96 2.71 -9.98
CA THR A 122 -2.52 3.31 -11.25
C THR A 122 -1.01 3.14 -11.44
N ALA A 123 -0.21 3.46 -10.40
CA ALA A 123 1.23 3.21 -10.43
C ALA A 123 1.55 1.72 -10.56
N TYR A 124 0.76 0.85 -9.90
CA TYR A 124 0.91 -0.60 -10.00
C TYR A 124 0.64 -1.13 -11.41
N ILE A 125 -0.39 -0.62 -12.11
CA ILE A 125 -0.64 -0.98 -13.51
C ILE A 125 0.55 -0.59 -14.38
N GLY A 126 1.08 0.64 -14.21
CA GLY A 126 2.28 1.08 -14.94
C GLY A 126 3.49 0.17 -14.68
N MET A 127 3.76 -0.17 -13.42
CA MET A 127 4.79 -1.12 -13.05
C MET A 127 4.55 -2.51 -13.67
N TYR A 128 3.31 -3.00 -13.64
CA TYR A 128 2.94 -4.30 -14.21
C TYR A 128 3.12 -4.35 -15.74
N LEU A 129 2.92 -3.25 -16.44
CA LEU A 129 3.18 -3.17 -17.89
C LEU A 129 4.67 -3.26 -18.23
N VAL A 130 5.54 -2.77 -17.34
CA VAL A 130 6.99 -2.66 -17.62
C VAL A 130 7.80 -3.83 -17.04
N PHE A 131 7.24 -4.58 -16.05
CA PHE A 131 7.99 -5.61 -15.33
C PHE A 131 8.67 -6.66 -16.22
N PRO A 132 8.12 -7.12 -17.37
CA PRO A 132 8.81 -8.14 -18.16
C PRO A 132 10.14 -7.64 -18.73
N LEU A 133 10.20 -6.37 -19.16
CA LEU A 133 11.43 -5.75 -19.63
C LEU A 133 12.47 -5.64 -18.49
N ILE A 134 12.01 -5.23 -17.31
CA ILE A 134 12.88 -5.13 -16.14
C ILE A 134 13.39 -6.52 -15.74
N ASN A 135 12.56 -7.56 -15.84
CA ASN A 135 12.94 -8.94 -15.54
C ASN A 135 14.07 -9.44 -16.46
N ILE A 136 14.06 -9.08 -17.74
CA ILE A 136 15.16 -9.42 -18.67
C ILE A 136 16.47 -8.83 -18.13
N ILE A 137 16.45 -7.57 -17.70
CA ILE A 137 17.64 -6.88 -17.17
C ILE A 137 18.11 -7.54 -15.87
N ILE A 138 17.19 -7.78 -14.92
CA ILE A 138 17.51 -8.39 -13.62
C ILE A 138 18.08 -9.80 -13.80
N ASN A 139 17.48 -10.61 -14.67
CA ASN A 139 17.94 -12.00 -14.89
C ASN A 139 19.31 -12.05 -15.57
N LYS A 140 19.62 -11.09 -16.46
CA LYS A 140 20.90 -11.00 -17.15
C LYS A 140 22.01 -10.45 -16.27
N TYR A 141 21.70 -9.50 -15.39
CA TYR A 141 22.68 -8.74 -14.60
C TYR A 141 22.42 -8.81 -13.10
N ASN A 142 22.11 -9.99 -12.57
CA ASN A 142 21.67 -10.19 -11.19
C ASN A 142 22.62 -9.59 -10.13
N GLN A 143 23.94 -9.77 -10.26
CA GLN A 143 24.92 -9.21 -9.33
C GLN A 143 25.07 -7.68 -9.46
N ALA A 144 24.91 -7.15 -10.67
CA ALA A 144 24.94 -5.70 -10.89
C ALA A 144 23.64 -5.04 -10.39
N CYS A 145 22.54 -5.80 -10.28
CA CYS A 145 21.27 -5.29 -9.79
C CYS A 145 21.38 -4.69 -8.37
N LEU A 146 22.08 -5.34 -7.44
CA LEU A 146 22.31 -4.81 -6.09
C LEU A 146 23.06 -3.46 -6.14
N LYS A 147 24.13 -3.37 -6.94
CA LYS A 147 24.88 -2.12 -7.09
C LYS A 147 24.03 -1.01 -7.70
N LEU A 148 23.21 -1.33 -8.71
CA LEU A 148 22.29 -0.39 -9.34
C LEU A 148 21.25 0.13 -8.34
N VAL A 149 20.63 -0.76 -7.56
CA VAL A 149 19.61 -0.37 -6.58
C VAL A 149 20.21 0.50 -5.49
N LEU A 150 21.41 0.18 -5.00
CA LEU A 150 22.12 1.02 -4.03
C LEU A 150 22.47 2.41 -4.61
N LEU A 151 22.89 2.47 -5.87
CA LEU A 151 23.12 3.74 -6.56
C LEU A 151 21.82 4.54 -6.71
N LEU A 152 20.73 3.89 -7.12
CA LEU A 152 19.41 4.53 -7.26
C LEU A 152 18.80 4.95 -5.91
N THR A 153 19.27 4.40 -4.79
CA THR A 153 18.85 4.86 -3.46
C THR A 153 19.27 6.32 -3.23
N VAL A 154 20.34 6.80 -3.86
CA VAL A 154 20.76 8.21 -3.76
C VAL A 154 19.68 9.15 -4.32
N PRO A 155 19.26 9.09 -5.61
CA PRO A 155 18.26 10.00 -6.16
C PRO A 155 16.86 9.75 -5.60
N PHE A 156 16.46 8.49 -5.35
CA PHE A 156 15.09 8.18 -4.95
C PHE A 156 14.83 8.28 -3.44
N SER A 157 15.85 8.28 -2.61
CA SER A 157 15.68 8.30 -1.16
C SER A 157 16.55 9.34 -0.48
N ILE A 158 17.86 9.30 -0.66
CA ILE A 158 18.79 10.18 0.08
C ILE A 158 18.60 11.64 -0.32
N ILE A 159 18.46 11.94 -1.63
CA ILE A 159 18.23 13.32 -2.09
C ILE A 159 16.92 13.87 -1.53
N HIS A 160 15.82 13.09 -1.59
CA HIS A 160 14.55 13.50 -1.01
C HIS A 160 14.62 13.69 0.51
N PHE A 161 15.44 12.87 1.18
CA PHE A 161 15.67 12.99 2.62
C PHE A 161 16.54 14.20 3.01
N LEU A 162 17.49 14.60 2.19
CA LEU A 162 18.36 15.75 2.47
C LEU A 162 17.76 17.07 2.01
N PHE A 163 16.99 17.07 0.94
CA PHE A 163 16.39 18.25 0.31
C PHE A 163 14.87 18.18 0.39
N ILE A 164 14.34 18.65 1.51
CA ILE A 164 12.90 18.64 1.80
C ILE A 164 12.10 19.34 0.69
N GLY A 165 11.04 18.65 0.19
CA GLY A 165 10.20 19.16 -0.89
C GLY A 165 10.79 18.99 -2.30
N SER A 166 11.90 18.27 -2.45
CA SER A 166 12.44 17.93 -3.76
C SER A 166 11.60 16.82 -4.42
N ASP A 167 11.17 17.06 -5.66
CA ASP A 167 10.54 16.03 -6.51
C ASP A 167 11.52 15.47 -7.53
N PHE A 168 12.84 15.51 -7.26
CA PHE A 168 13.88 15.06 -8.19
C PHE A 168 13.67 13.60 -8.60
N LEU A 169 13.37 13.36 -9.88
CA LEU A 169 13.05 12.06 -10.49
C LEU A 169 11.86 11.31 -9.85
N TYR A 170 11.15 11.91 -8.90
CA TYR A 170 10.05 11.27 -8.20
C TYR A 170 8.77 11.35 -9.01
N SER A 171 8.16 10.19 -9.20
CA SER A 171 6.74 10.00 -9.49
C SER A 171 6.30 8.68 -8.83
N ASN A 172 5.01 8.48 -8.64
CA ASN A 172 4.52 7.22 -8.09
C ASN A 172 5.00 6.01 -8.91
N LEU A 173 5.07 6.14 -10.24
CA LEU A 173 5.54 5.06 -11.12
C LEU A 173 7.05 4.82 -10.96
N THR A 174 7.88 5.87 -11.05
CA THR A 174 9.34 5.72 -10.92
C THR A 174 9.73 5.19 -9.55
N TRP A 175 9.02 5.59 -8.50
CA TRP A 175 9.15 5.05 -7.16
C TRP A 175 8.84 3.54 -7.11
N PHE A 176 7.73 3.10 -7.75
CA PHE A 176 7.38 1.67 -7.81
C PHE A 176 8.40 0.86 -8.61
N LEU A 177 8.95 1.41 -9.69
CA LEU A 177 10.00 0.75 -10.46
C LEU A 177 11.29 0.60 -9.63
N TYR A 178 11.65 1.62 -8.84
CA TYR A 178 12.77 1.53 -7.91
C TYR A 178 12.53 0.44 -6.84
N LEU A 179 11.35 0.39 -6.23
CA LEU A 179 11.01 -0.67 -5.27
C LEU A 179 10.94 -2.06 -5.95
N TYR A 180 10.54 -2.12 -7.23
CA TYR A 180 10.54 -3.36 -8.01
C TYR A 180 11.96 -3.94 -8.16
N LEU A 181 12.94 -3.10 -8.41
CA LEU A 181 14.34 -3.53 -8.47
C LEU A 181 14.81 -4.12 -7.13
N TRP A 182 14.38 -3.60 -5.99
CA TRP A 182 14.60 -4.23 -4.68
C TRP A 182 14.02 -5.64 -4.62
N GLY A 183 12.82 -5.86 -5.16
CA GLY A 183 12.23 -7.20 -5.28
C GLY A 183 13.13 -8.17 -6.08
N GLY A 184 13.78 -7.67 -7.15
CA GLY A 184 14.80 -8.40 -7.91
C GLY A 184 16.00 -8.78 -7.05
N VAL A 185 16.52 -7.85 -6.27
CA VAL A 185 17.62 -8.10 -5.31
C VAL A 185 17.22 -9.16 -4.29
N PHE A 186 16.00 -9.07 -3.71
CA PHE A 186 15.52 -10.06 -2.73
C PHE A 186 15.39 -11.46 -3.30
N ARG A 187 15.14 -11.58 -4.60
CA ARG A 187 14.93 -12.87 -5.28
C ARG A 187 16.21 -13.48 -5.83
N LYS A 188 17.17 -12.66 -6.28
CA LYS A 188 18.33 -13.11 -7.08
C LYS A 188 19.66 -12.96 -6.36
N CYS A 189 19.75 -12.12 -5.31
CA CYS A 189 20.99 -11.91 -4.56
C CYS A 189 20.98 -12.67 -3.21
N ASP A 190 22.17 -12.93 -2.69
CA ASP A 190 22.30 -13.50 -1.34
C ASP A 190 21.98 -12.41 -0.28
N MET A 191 20.86 -12.60 0.39
CA MET A 191 20.37 -11.71 1.45
C MET A 191 20.42 -12.35 2.85
N GLN A 192 21.14 -13.48 3.03
CA GLN A 192 21.16 -14.23 4.30
C GLN A 192 21.58 -13.35 5.50
N LYS A 193 22.57 -12.47 5.34
CA LYS A 193 23.01 -11.58 6.42
C LYS A 193 21.91 -10.60 6.85
N VAL A 194 21.16 -10.06 5.89
CA VAL A 194 20.00 -9.18 6.14
C VAL A 194 18.86 -9.96 6.76
N GLU A 195 18.56 -11.14 6.24
CA GLU A 195 17.50 -12.02 6.72
C GLU A 195 17.71 -12.42 8.19
N LYS A 196 18.95 -12.77 8.60
CA LYS A 196 19.29 -13.08 10.00
C LYS A 196 19.01 -11.91 10.94
N LYS A 197 19.29 -10.67 10.52
CA LYS A 197 19.14 -9.46 11.33
C LYS A 197 17.80 -8.73 11.07
N SER A 198 16.94 -9.25 10.23
CA SER A 198 15.76 -8.57 9.70
C SER A 198 14.84 -7.98 10.78
N THR A 199 14.52 -8.75 11.81
CA THR A 199 13.66 -8.29 12.92
C THR A 199 14.29 -7.15 13.70
N VAL A 200 15.61 -7.21 13.95
CA VAL A 200 16.34 -6.14 14.63
C VAL A 200 16.35 -4.87 13.75
N ILE A 201 16.60 -5.02 12.45
CA ILE A 201 16.56 -3.89 11.50
C ILE A 201 15.16 -3.23 11.52
N ALA A 202 14.08 -4.03 11.42
CA ALA A 202 12.72 -3.51 11.45
C ALA A 202 12.42 -2.73 12.72
N ILE A 203 12.74 -3.29 13.89
CA ILE A 203 12.49 -2.65 15.19
C ILE A 203 13.31 -1.37 15.35
N LEU A 204 14.61 -1.42 15.06
CA LEU A 204 15.48 -0.25 15.18
C LEU A 204 15.04 0.90 14.27
N CYS A 205 14.72 0.61 12.99
CA CYS A 205 14.25 1.64 12.07
C CYS A 205 12.88 2.20 12.51
N ALA A 206 11.95 1.36 12.97
CA ALA A 206 10.67 1.82 13.50
C ALA A 206 10.86 2.71 14.74
N CYS A 207 11.71 2.31 15.69
CA CYS A 207 12.04 3.13 16.85
C CYS A 207 12.67 4.48 16.47
N LEU A 208 13.59 4.51 15.51
CA LEU A 208 14.22 5.74 15.05
C LEU A 208 13.18 6.69 14.41
N ILE A 209 12.28 6.17 13.58
CA ILE A 209 11.18 6.95 12.99
C ILE A 209 10.29 7.53 14.08
N TRP A 210 9.90 6.73 15.07
CA TRP A 210 9.02 7.17 16.17
C TRP A 210 9.69 8.20 17.07
N VAL A 211 10.93 7.94 17.51
CA VAL A 211 11.69 8.88 18.35
C VAL A 211 11.88 10.21 17.60
N SER A 212 12.20 10.18 16.30
CA SER A 212 12.31 11.38 15.49
C SER A 212 10.99 12.15 15.42
N SER A 213 9.87 11.46 15.13
CA SER A 213 8.56 12.10 15.00
C SER A 213 8.10 12.74 16.32
N ILE A 214 8.18 12.01 17.43
CA ILE A 214 7.79 12.50 18.74
C ILE A 214 8.74 13.61 19.19
N GLY A 215 10.04 13.42 19.01
CA GLY A 215 11.06 14.43 19.38
C GLY A 215 10.85 15.75 18.66
N MET A 216 10.64 15.72 17.34
CA MET A 216 10.37 16.94 16.57
C MET A 216 9.05 17.60 16.99
N THR A 217 8.02 16.82 17.29
CA THR A 217 6.75 17.36 17.80
C THR A 217 6.96 18.07 19.14
N LEU A 218 7.66 17.44 20.10
CA LEU A 218 7.92 18.03 21.42
C LEU A 218 8.76 19.30 21.33
N ILE A 219 9.81 19.29 20.49
CA ILE A 219 10.66 20.47 20.25
C ILE A 219 9.84 21.59 19.61
N GLY A 220 9.06 21.28 18.57
CA GLY A 220 8.21 22.24 17.88
C GLY A 220 7.18 22.89 18.79
N LEU A 221 6.52 22.10 19.66
CA LEU A 221 5.59 22.62 20.67
C LEU A 221 6.29 23.50 21.70
N LYS A 222 7.43 23.04 22.25
CA LYS A 222 8.19 23.80 23.25
C LYS A 222 8.74 25.12 22.72
N THR A 223 9.11 25.16 21.46
CA THR A 223 9.68 26.36 20.81
C THR A 223 8.63 27.20 20.06
N ALA A 224 7.35 26.78 20.06
CA ALA A 224 6.29 27.35 19.26
C ALA A 224 6.69 27.50 17.75
N ASN A 225 7.45 26.55 17.22
CA ASN A 225 7.96 26.58 15.87
C ASN A 225 7.14 25.68 14.93
N ASN A 226 6.27 26.29 14.14
CA ASN A 226 5.39 25.60 13.20
C ASN A 226 6.16 24.88 12.09
N THR A 227 7.34 25.33 11.70
CA THR A 227 8.18 24.66 10.70
C THR A 227 8.65 23.31 11.24
N ILE A 228 9.08 23.21 12.49
CA ILE A 228 9.46 21.94 13.11
C ILE A 228 8.25 21.01 13.22
N LEU A 229 7.09 21.53 13.62
CA LEU A 229 5.85 20.74 13.72
C LEU A 229 5.42 20.18 12.37
N SER A 230 5.48 20.96 11.30
CA SER A 230 5.10 20.50 9.96
C SER A 230 6.02 19.38 9.43
N HIS A 231 7.27 19.33 9.91
CA HIS A 231 8.25 18.32 9.53
C HIS A 231 8.35 17.13 10.52
N ALA A 232 7.53 17.07 11.56
CA ALA A 232 7.58 15.99 12.56
C ALA A 232 7.42 14.58 11.97
N GLY A 233 6.70 14.44 10.85
CA GLY A 233 6.53 13.17 10.14
C GLY A 233 7.57 12.86 9.06
N TYR A 234 8.61 13.65 8.96
CA TYR A 234 9.56 13.60 7.84
C TYR A 234 10.29 12.26 7.70
N CYS A 235 10.77 11.70 8.81
CA CYS A 235 11.40 10.37 8.81
C CYS A 235 10.43 9.22 8.48
N ALA A 236 9.12 9.46 8.54
CA ALA A 236 8.07 8.51 8.20
C ALA A 236 7.59 8.64 6.74
N ASP A 237 8.19 9.51 5.93
CA ASP A 237 7.83 9.68 4.52
C ASP A 237 8.16 8.42 3.69
N ILE A 238 7.43 8.25 2.56
CA ILE A 238 7.57 7.07 1.70
C ILE A 238 8.98 6.95 1.10
N THR A 239 9.66 8.07 0.85
CA THR A 239 11.00 8.13 0.30
C THR A 239 12.10 8.03 1.36
N SER A 240 11.74 8.06 2.65
CA SER A 240 12.70 8.00 3.75
C SER A 240 13.53 6.72 3.71
N PRO A 241 14.87 6.80 3.81
CA PRO A 241 15.76 5.63 3.91
C PRO A 241 15.37 4.72 5.08
N LEU A 242 14.88 5.30 6.18
CA LEU A 242 14.46 4.55 7.36
C LEU A 242 13.20 3.72 7.08
N VAL A 243 12.23 4.26 6.32
CA VAL A 243 11.02 3.51 5.92
C VAL A 243 11.38 2.36 4.98
N ILE A 244 12.28 2.58 4.02
CA ILE A 244 12.76 1.52 3.11
C ILE A 244 13.49 0.43 3.91
N ALA A 245 14.43 0.80 4.78
CA ALA A 245 15.17 -0.15 5.61
C ALA A 245 14.23 -0.93 6.57
N CYS A 246 13.25 -0.24 7.16
CA CYS A 246 12.20 -0.86 7.97
C CYS A 246 11.40 -1.88 7.15
N ALA A 247 10.96 -1.51 5.94
CA ALA A 247 10.21 -2.39 5.05
C ALA A 247 11.03 -3.63 4.62
N ILE A 248 12.33 -3.47 4.35
CA ILE A 248 13.24 -4.59 4.09
C ILE A 248 13.31 -5.52 5.31
N GLY A 249 13.47 -4.96 6.50
CA GLY A 249 13.47 -5.72 7.75
C GLY A 249 12.16 -6.47 7.97
N VAL A 250 11.01 -5.80 7.80
CA VAL A 250 9.69 -6.41 7.93
C VAL A 250 9.50 -7.52 6.88
N PHE A 251 9.83 -7.27 5.61
CA PHE A 251 9.71 -8.26 4.54
C PHE A 251 10.45 -9.56 4.87
N PHE A 252 11.72 -9.48 5.25
CA PHE A 252 12.51 -10.67 5.59
C PHE A 252 12.11 -11.30 6.93
N THR A 253 11.58 -10.52 7.87
CA THR A 253 11.00 -11.07 9.11
C THR A 253 9.82 -11.99 8.82
N PHE A 254 8.90 -11.56 7.93
CA PHE A 254 7.78 -12.41 7.53
C PHE A 254 8.21 -13.54 6.59
N LYS A 255 9.19 -13.30 5.70
CA LYS A 255 9.69 -14.32 4.78
C LYS A 255 10.26 -15.54 5.51
N LYS A 256 10.94 -15.35 6.64
CA LYS A 256 11.52 -16.44 7.44
C LYS A 256 10.54 -17.19 8.35
N LEU A 257 9.28 -16.72 8.46
CA LEU A 257 8.25 -17.46 9.20
C LEU A 257 7.93 -18.76 8.47
N ASP A 258 7.76 -19.84 9.23
CA ASP A 258 7.31 -21.13 8.71
C ASP A 258 5.87 -21.42 9.12
N ILE A 259 4.93 -20.82 8.35
CA ILE A 259 3.49 -20.97 8.60
C ILE A 259 2.88 -22.07 7.71
N GLY A 260 3.61 -22.49 6.67
CA GLY A 260 3.10 -23.42 5.67
C GLY A 260 1.93 -22.84 4.87
N CYS A 261 0.94 -23.67 4.52
CA CYS A 261 -0.25 -23.26 3.80
C CYS A 261 -1.47 -23.19 4.74
N ASN A 262 -1.86 -21.99 5.13
CA ASN A 262 -3.04 -21.72 5.94
C ASN A 262 -4.17 -21.13 5.09
N ARG A 263 -5.30 -21.84 4.99
CA ARG A 263 -6.45 -21.45 4.15
C ARG A 263 -7.13 -20.17 4.63
N ILE A 264 -7.17 -19.94 5.95
CA ILE A 264 -7.81 -18.75 6.53
C ILE A 264 -6.98 -17.51 6.17
N ILE A 265 -5.66 -17.54 6.44
CA ILE A 265 -4.75 -16.46 6.09
C ILE A 265 -4.85 -16.17 4.58
N ASN A 266 -4.78 -17.20 3.74
CA ASN A 266 -4.84 -17.04 2.30
C ASN A 266 -6.19 -16.48 1.80
N SER A 267 -7.28 -16.71 2.52
CA SER A 267 -8.61 -16.17 2.18
C SER A 267 -8.72 -14.70 2.58
N ILE A 268 -8.26 -14.33 3.77
CA ILE A 268 -8.27 -12.95 4.25
C ILE A 268 -7.35 -12.08 3.41
N ALA A 269 -6.17 -12.58 3.01
CA ALA A 269 -5.22 -11.83 2.19
C ALA A 269 -5.77 -11.41 0.83
N LYS A 270 -6.75 -12.14 0.27
CA LYS A 270 -7.43 -11.75 -0.98
C LYS A 270 -8.27 -10.48 -0.82
N LEU A 271 -8.66 -10.15 0.41
CA LEU A 271 -9.49 -8.99 0.72
C LEU A 271 -8.66 -7.72 0.95
N THR A 272 -7.33 -7.81 1.03
CA THR A 272 -6.49 -6.65 1.35
C THR A 272 -6.63 -5.53 0.31
N PHE A 273 -6.58 -5.84 -0.99
CA PHE A 273 -6.77 -4.84 -2.03
C PHE A 273 -8.23 -4.29 -2.08
N PRO A 274 -9.30 -5.12 -2.00
CA PRO A 274 -10.66 -4.66 -1.73
C PRO A 274 -10.80 -3.69 -0.55
N VAL A 275 -10.18 -3.99 0.59
CA VAL A 275 -10.16 -3.10 1.76
C VAL A 275 -9.56 -1.74 1.42
N TYR A 276 -8.42 -1.71 0.69
CA TYR A 276 -7.83 -0.45 0.23
C TYR A 276 -8.81 0.37 -0.61
N LEU A 277 -9.44 -0.26 -1.62
CA LEU A 277 -10.36 0.43 -2.52
C LEU A 277 -11.59 1.00 -1.81
N LEU A 278 -12.05 0.35 -0.72
CA LEU A 278 -13.21 0.82 0.04
C LEU A 278 -12.94 2.08 0.85
N HIS A 279 -11.80 2.15 1.54
CA HIS A 279 -11.59 3.21 2.54
C HIS A 279 -10.75 4.40 2.04
N ASP A 280 -10.05 4.28 0.89
CA ASP A 280 -9.17 5.32 0.37
C ASP A 280 -9.64 5.91 -0.98
N ASN A 281 -10.92 5.77 -1.33
CA ASN A 281 -11.47 6.46 -2.50
C ASN A 281 -11.52 7.97 -2.27
N PRO A 282 -10.87 8.82 -3.10
CA PRO A 282 -10.79 10.26 -2.88
C PRO A 282 -12.15 10.96 -2.79
N TYR A 283 -13.15 10.49 -3.54
CA TYR A 283 -14.49 11.09 -3.56
C TYR A 283 -15.38 10.64 -2.40
N PHE A 284 -15.04 9.49 -1.78
CA PHE A 284 -15.84 8.89 -0.73
C PHE A 284 -15.18 8.94 0.65
N ARG A 285 -13.85 9.04 0.74
CA ARG A 285 -13.11 8.89 2.00
C ARG A 285 -13.50 9.91 3.08
N GLN A 286 -13.94 11.13 2.70
CA GLN A 286 -14.43 12.08 3.70
C GLN A 286 -15.73 11.60 4.32
N VAL A 287 -16.70 11.17 3.50
CA VAL A 287 -17.95 10.56 3.98
C VAL A 287 -17.63 9.33 4.84
N PHE A 288 -16.70 8.49 4.40
CA PHE A 288 -16.33 7.30 5.16
C PHE A 288 -15.76 7.64 6.55
N TRP A 289 -14.72 8.47 6.62
CA TRP A 289 -14.03 8.73 7.89
C TRP A 289 -14.79 9.68 8.83
N LYS A 290 -15.55 10.66 8.30
CA LYS A 290 -16.28 11.66 9.10
C LYS A 290 -17.70 11.20 9.43
N ASP A 291 -18.45 10.66 8.44
CA ASP A 291 -19.87 10.41 8.63
C ASP A 291 -20.16 8.97 9.06
N ILE A 292 -19.39 7.98 8.54
CA ILE A 292 -19.59 6.56 8.88
C ILE A 292 -18.76 6.18 10.11
N VAL A 293 -17.43 6.37 10.04
CA VAL A 293 -16.52 5.96 11.13
C VAL A 293 -16.59 6.92 12.31
N ARG A 294 -16.76 8.24 12.04
CA ARG A 294 -16.89 9.30 13.05
C ARG A 294 -15.74 9.34 14.02
N VAL A 295 -14.51 9.38 13.50
CA VAL A 295 -13.27 9.35 14.31
C VAL A 295 -13.24 10.48 15.34
N GLU A 296 -13.83 11.65 15.02
CA GLU A 296 -13.90 12.80 15.91
C GLU A 296 -14.52 12.51 17.29
N LYS A 297 -15.42 11.53 17.37
CA LYS A 297 -16.04 11.14 18.66
C LYS A 297 -15.09 10.44 19.60
N PHE A 298 -13.91 10.07 19.12
CA PHE A 298 -12.93 9.27 19.87
C PHE A 298 -11.61 10.02 20.11
N TYR A 299 -11.51 11.32 19.79
CA TYR A 299 -10.29 12.10 20.01
C TYR A 299 -9.89 12.11 21.47
N ASP A 300 -10.85 12.38 22.36
CA ASP A 300 -10.66 12.48 23.80
C ASP A 300 -11.09 11.20 24.54
N ALA A 301 -11.37 10.13 23.81
CA ALA A 301 -11.76 8.87 24.42
C ALA A 301 -10.61 8.25 25.22
N ASN A 302 -10.97 7.43 26.22
CA ASN A 302 -10.00 6.58 26.89
C ASN A 302 -9.21 5.76 25.84
N PHE A 303 -7.91 5.64 26.03
CA PHE A 303 -7.01 4.97 25.10
C PHE A 303 -7.47 3.56 24.69
N LEU A 304 -8.00 2.78 25.66
CA LEU A 304 -8.52 1.44 25.37
C LEU A 304 -9.76 1.49 24.46
N ILE A 305 -10.64 2.46 24.67
CA ILE A 305 -11.84 2.67 23.83
C ILE A 305 -11.41 3.04 22.41
N LEU A 306 -10.41 3.91 22.27
CA LEU A 306 -9.85 4.26 20.96
C LEU A 306 -9.29 3.01 20.24
N LEU A 307 -8.52 2.17 20.94
CA LEU A 307 -8.00 0.91 20.37
C LEU A 307 -9.11 -0.04 19.94
N LEU A 308 -10.15 -0.21 20.75
CA LEU A 308 -11.30 -1.06 20.42
C LEU A 308 -12.05 -0.52 19.19
N HIS A 309 -12.22 0.80 19.11
CA HIS A 309 -12.84 1.42 17.93
C HIS A 309 -11.99 1.20 16.67
N MET A 310 -10.68 1.42 16.74
CA MET A 310 -9.75 1.13 15.63
C MET A 310 -9.85 -0.33 15.17
N ALA A 311 -9.84 -1.27 16.12
CA ALA A 311 -9.98 -2.70 15.81
C ALA A 311 -11.32 -3.01 15.14
N THR A 312 -12.42 -2.42 15.63
CA THR A 312 -13.76 -2.56 15.04
C THR A 312 -13.81 -2.04 13.61
N VAL A 313 -13.18 -0.89 13.33
CA VAL A 313 -13.10 -0.32 11.96
C VAL A 313 -12.32 -1.25 11.03
N VAL A 314 -11.17 -1.77 11.46
CA VAL A 314 -10.38 -2.72 10.66
C VAL A 314 -11.21 -3.97 10.34
N VAL A 315 -11.83 -4.60 11.34
CA VAL A 315 -12.66 -5.81 11.14
C VAL A 315 -13.86 -5.49 10.24
N GLY A 316 -14.55 -4.38 10.50
CA GLY A 316 -15.70 -3.92 9.70
C GLY A 316 -15.35 -3.74 8.22
N LEU A 317 -14.18 -3.16 7.92
CA LEU A 317 -13.68 -3.02 6.54
C LEU A 317 -13.43 -4.37 5.86
N PHE A 318 -12.83 -5.35 6.56
CA PHE A 318 -12.63 -6.69 5.98
C PHE A 318 -13.97 -7.40 5.75
N VAL A 319 -14.94 -7.24 6.64
CA VAL A 319 -16.31 -7.79 6.46
C VAL A 319 -16.98 -7.12 5.27
N ALA A 320 -17.00 -5.79 5.19
CA ALA A 320 -17.58 -5.05 4.07
C ALA A 320 -16.91 -5.44 2.74
N ALA A 321 -15.57 -5.52 2.72
CA ALA A 321 -14.81 -5.96 1.56
C ALA A 321 -15.20 -7.37 1.12
N SER A 322 -15.45 -8.30 2.04
CA SER A 322 -15.86 -9.67 1.70
C SER A 322 -17.22 -9.72 0.99
N ILE A 323 -18.18 -8.88 1.43
CA ILE A 323 -19.52 -8.78 0.84
C ILE A 323 -19.44 -8.19 -0.57
N VAL A 324 -18.77 -7.06 -0.73
CA VAL A 324 -18.62 -6.37 -2.02
C VAL A 324 -17.86 -7.25 -3.02
N GLU A 325 -16.78 -7.91 -2.56
CA GLU A 325 -15.97 -8.80 -3.40
C GLU A 325 -16.74 -10.03 -3.88
N TRP A 326 -17.62 -10.56 -3.07
CA TRP A 326 -18.51 -11.65 -3.47
C TRP A 326 -19.41 -11.25 -4.66
N CYS A 327 -19.97 -10.05 -4.66
CA CYS A 327 -20.72 -9.51 -5.80
C CYS A 327 -19.83 -9.30 -7.02
N ARG A 328 -18.68 -8.65 -6.82
CA ARG A 328 -17.73 -8.33 -7.88
C ARG A 328 -17.24 -9.58 -8.63
N ILE A 329 -16.87 -10.64 -7.90
CA ILE A 329 -16.39 -11.89 -8.51
C ILE A 329 -17.45 -12.52 -9.40
N ARG A 330 -18.72 -12.43 -9.03
CA ARG A 330 -19.82 -12.94 -9.89
C ARG A 330 -19.93 -12.15 -11.19
N MET A 331 -19.88 -10.82 -11.11
CA MET A 331 -19.91 -9.97 -12.30
C MET A 331 -18.66 -10.18 -13.16
N GLU A 332 -17.48 -10.29 -12.56
CA GLU A 332 -16.24 -10.60 -13.28
C GLU A 332 -16.36 -11.91 -14.07
N LYS A 333 -16.88 -12.96 -13.46
CA LYS A 333 -17.09 -14.25 -14.14
C LYS A 333 -17.96 -14.10 -15.38
N LEU A 334 -19.05 -13.34 -15.30
CA LEU A 334 -19.93 -13.10 -16.44
C LEU A 334 -19.23 -12.36 -17.57
N LEU A 335 -18.44 -11.33 -17.26
CA LEU A 335 -17.71 -10.54 -18.25
C LEU A 335 -16.59 -11.35 -18.94
N PHE A 336 -15.80 -12.07 -18.18
CA PHE A 336 -14.63 -12.79 -18.69
C PHE A 336 -14.92 -14.20 -19.22
N THR A 337 -16.21 -14.61 -19.28
CA THR A 337 -16.66 -15.77 -20.07
C THR A 337 -16.89 -15.41 -21.56
N SER A 338 -16.95 -14.13 -21.92
CA SER A 338 -17.13 -13.70 -23.28
C SER A 338 -15.97 -14.15 -24.19
N ASN A 339 -16.30 -14.90 -25.24
CA ASN A 339 -15.32 -15.34 -26.24
C ASN A 339 -14.64 -14.15 -26.96
N TYR A 340 -15.35 -13.05 -27.12
CA TYR A 340 -14.80 -11.84 -27.77
C TYR A 340 -13.69 -11.23 -26.92
N LEU A 341 -13.93 -11.00 -25.64
CA LEU A 341 -12.93 -10.41 -24.72
C LEU A 341 -11.69 -11.31 -24.61
N ASN A 342 -11.88 -12.63 -24.49
CA ASN A 342 -10.75 -13.57 -24.43
C ASN A 342 -9.93 -13.55 -25.73
N ARG A 343 -10.55 -13.44 -26.92
CA ARG A 343 -9.80 -13.29 -28.18
C ARG A 343 -8.97 -12.00 -28.26
N VAL A 344 -9.49 -10.89 -27.72
CA VAL A 344 -8.74 -9.62 -27.64
C VAL A 344 -7.54 -9.78 -26.70
N ILE A 345 -7.74 -10.36 -25.53
CA ILE A 345 -6.71 -10.64 -24.53
C ILE A 345 -5.61 -11.53 -25.14
N ASP A 346 -5.97 -12.63 -25.79
CA ASP A 346 -5.02 -13.56 -26.44
C ASP A 346 -4.21 -12.89 -27.56
N LYS A 347 -4.81 -11.95 -28.30
CA LYS A 347 -4.07 -11.16 -29.31
C LYS A 347 -3.02 -10.25 -28.67
N ILE A 348 -3.38 -9.58 -27.56
CA ILE A 348 -2.46 -8.70 -26.83
C ILE A 348 -1.30 -9.51 -26.26
N ASP A 349 -1.59 -10.65 -25.63
CA ASP A 349 -0.55 -11.51 -25.06
C ASP A 349 0.44 -12.00 -26.14
N LYS A 350 -0.04 -12.33 -27.36
CA LYS A 350 0.82 -12.74 -28.50
C LYS A 350 1.72 -11.62 -29.04
N VAL A 351 1.30 -10.37 -28.94
CA VAL A 351 2.09 -9.22 -29.41
C VAL A 351 3.14 -8.82 -28.36
N TYR A 352 2.85 -9.06 -27.09
CA TYR A 352 3.69 -8.62 -25.98
C TYR A 352 4.78 -9.64 -25.61
N LEU A 353 4.62 -10.90 -25.97
CA LEU A 353 5.57 -12.01 -25.79
C LEU A 353 6.37 -12.30 -27.07
#